data_27c82f3ac541e5e7a7214b53898d1b2e
#
_entry.id   27c82f3ac541e5e7a7214b53898d1b2e
#
_cell.length_a   1.000
_cell.length_b   1.000
_cell.length_c   1.000
_cell.angle_alpha   90.00
_cell.angle_beta   90.00
_cell.angle_gamma   90.00
#
_symmetry.space_group_name_H-M   'P 1'
#
loop_
_entity.id
_entity.type
_entity.pdbx_description
1 polymer ?
#
loop_
_entity_poly.entity_id
_entity_poly.type
_entity_poly.pdbx_seq_one_letter_code
_entity_poly.pdbx_strand_id
1 'polypeptide(L)'
;SVVTIHDLIFLRYPQFYKPADRAIYTWKFHRACRYADKIVAVSECTKRDIVDFFGIDPSKIEVIYQGCGEMFAQEITEADAIRVRQEYNLPLRYMITVGTLESRKNLREAVEALLYLPADMHLVAVGRATPYTEEVMRYAAQQGLTSRIHLLHKVAYHDLPALYKRAEAMVYPSYFEGFGIPIIEAMSVGIPVVAATGSCLEEAGGPGSLYVSPDDAEALAAAVSRILNDKELAAEMAVQGKEYVQRFSKEVIASQLLSLYDSLL
;
A
#
# COMPACT_ATOMS: atom_id res chain seq x y z
N SER A 1 -4.41 -25.21 16.46
CA SER A 1 -4.44 -24.73 15.05
C SER A 1 -4.55 -23.21 14.99
N VAL A 2 -3.77 -22.57 14.12
CA VAL A 2 -3.78 -21.12 13.88
C VAL A 2 -4.07 -20.87 12.41
N VAL A 3 -4.88 -19.85 12.12
CA VAL A 3 -5.13 -19.38 10.75
C VAL A 3 -4.80 -17.89 10.65
N THR A 4 -4.11 -17.48 9.58
CA THR A 4 -3.88 -16.07 9.27
C THR A 4 -4.88 -15.60 8.23
N ILE A 5 -5.56 -14.50 8.51
CA ILE A 5 -6.51 -13.82 7.60
C ILE A 5 -5.86 -12.51 7.14
N HIS A 6 -5.62 -12.41 5.84
CA HIS A 6 -5.02 -11.22 5.24
C HIS A 6 -6.05 -10.12 4.97
N ASP A 7 -7.22 -10.48 4.49
CA ASP A 7 -8.35 -9.56 4.28
C ASP A 7 -9.67 -10.32 4.10
N LEU A 8 -10.75 -9.57 4.12
CA LEU A 8 -12.09 -10.00 3.73
C LEU A 8 -12.71 -9.04 2.70
N ILE A 9 -11.87 -8.53 1.79
CA ILE A 9 -12.26 -7.56 0.75
C ILE A 9 -13.43 -8.07 -0.08
N PHE A 10 -13.46 -9.38 -0.38
CA PHE A 10 -14.54 -10.02 -1.14
C PHE A 10 -15.93 -9.93 -0.47
N LEU A 11 -15.99 -9.66 0.84
CA LEU A 11 -17.25 -9.39 1.58
C LEU A 11 -17.53 -7.89 1.65
N ARG A 12 -16.54 -7.06 1.93
CA ARG A 12 -16.70 -5.61 2.10
C ARG A 12 -16.93 -4.89 0.77
N TYR A 13 -16.25 -5.34 -0.29
CA TYR A 13 -16.32 -4.79 -1.65
C TYR A 13 -16.67 -5.88 -2.67
N PRO A 14 -17.91 -6.39 -2.61
CA PRO A 14 -18.33 -7.52 -3.46
C PRO A 14 -18.26 -7.24 -4.96
N GLN A 15 -18.28 -5.98 -5.37
CA GLN A 15 -18.21 -5.56 -6.77
C GLN A 15 -16.85 -5.87 -7.44
N PHE A 16 -15.79 -6.07 -6.66
CA PHE A 16 -14.48 -6.44 -7.20
C PHE A 16 -14.30 -7.95 -7.44
N TYR A 17 -15.29 -8.77 -7.05
CA TYR A 17 -15.20 -10.23 -7.12
C TYR A 17 -16.39 -10.86 -7.85
N LYS A 18 -16.16 -11.98 -8.54
CA LYS A 18 -17.26 -12.75 -9.12
C LYS A 18 -18.11 -13.40 -8.01
N PRO A 19 -19.45 -13.49 -8.19
CA PRO A 19 -20.32 -14.05 -7.16
C PRO A 19 -19.97 -15.49 -6.72
N ALA A 20 -19.53 -16.32 -7.67
CA ALA A 20 -19.12 -17.71 -7.38
C ALA A 20 -17.84 -17.75 -6.50
N ASP A 21 -16.85 -16.93 -6.83
CA ASP A 21 -15.61 -16.85 -6.05
C ASP A 21 -15.89 -16.35 -4.63
N ARG A 22 -16.76 -15.34 -4.50
CA ARG A 22 -17.20 -14.83 -3.20
C ARG A 22 -17.86 -15.91 -2.34
N ALA A 23 -18.75 -16.70 -2.90
CA ALA A 23 -19.43 -17.78 -2.17
C ALA A 23 -18.43 -18.82 -1.66
N ILE A 24 -17.47 -19.20 -2.50
CA ILE A 24 -16.41 -20.17 -2.15
C ILE A 24 -15.50 -19.59 -1.06
N TYR A 25 -15.05 -18.32 -1.20
CA TYR A 25 -14.19 -17.67 -0.22
C TYR A 25 -14.91 -17.48 1.11
N THR A 26 -16.17 -17.02 1.09
CA THR A 26 -16.97 -16.85 2.31
C THR A 26 -17.06 -18.17 3.09
N TRP A 27 -17.38 -19.26 2.41
CA TRP A 27 -17.48 -20.58 3.05
C TRP A 27 -16.13 -21.03 3.62
N LYS A 28 -15.04 -20.93 2.83
CA LYS A 28 -13.70 -21.36 3.26
C LYS A 28 -13.19 -20.55 4.45
N PHE A 29 -13.26 -19.22 4.36
CA PHE A 29 -12.73 -18.32 5.38
C PHE A 29 -13.54 -18.40 6.68
N HIS A 30 -14.90 -18.43 6.58
CA HIS A 30 -15.75 -18.62 7.74
C HIS A 30 -15.45 -19.95 8.44
N ARG A 31 -15.31 -21.05 7.66
CA ARG A 31 -14.97 -22.36 8.21
C ARG A 31 -13.58 -22.34 8.88
N ALA A 32 -12.58 -21.75 8.24
CA ALA A 32 -11.24 -21.63 8.82
C ALA A 32 -11.26 -20.84 10.14
N CYS A 33 -11.91 -19.67 10.18
CA CYS A 33 -12.04 -18.87 11.40
C CYS A 33 -12.80 -19.59 12.51
N ARG A 34 -13.88 -20.33 12.15
CA ARG A 34 -14.70 -21.05 13.15
C ARG A 34 -13.94 -22.16 13.85
N TYR A 35 -13.13 -22.94 13.13
CA TYR A 35 -12.47 -24.14 13.66
C TYR A 35 -11.03 -23.93 14.11
N ALA A 36 -10.38 -22.82 13.78
CA ALA A 36 -9.08 -22.50 14.33
C ALA A 36 -9.15 -22.23 15.83
N ASP A 37 -8.12 -22.59 16.59
CA ASP A 37 -7.99 -22.28 18.01
C ASP A 37 -7.68 -20.79 18.21
N LYS A 38 -6.82 -20.21 17.36
CA LYS A 38 -6.52 -18.78 17.27
C LYS A 38 -6.52 -18.30 15.83
N ILE A 39 -6.83 -17.02 15.66
CA ILE A 39 -6.84 -16.32 14.36
C ILE A 39 -5.84 -15.17 14.44
N VAL A 40 -4.95 -15.09 13.47
CA VAL A 40 -4.11 -13.91 13.25
C VAL A 40 -4.78 -13.04 12.20
N ALA A 41 -5.11 -11.81 12.56
CA ALA A 41 -5.52 -10.78 11.62
C ALA A 41 -4.32 -9.86 11.33
N VAL A 42 -4.10 -9.50 10.06
CA VAL A 42 -2.93 -8.68 9.67
C VAL A 42 -3.12 -7.18 9.95
N SER A 43 -4.29 -6.76 10.43
CA SER A 43 -4.61 -5.41 10.86
C SER A 43 -5.82 -5.41 11.80
N GLU A 44 -5.99 -4.33 12.56
CA GLU A 44 -7.21 -4.12 13.35
C GLU A 44 -8.45 -4.02 12.44
N CYS A 45 -8.28 -3.46 11.24
CA CYS A 45 -9.33 -3.42 10.23
C CYS A 45 -9.78 -4.84 9.84
N THR A 46 -8.83 -5.75 9.53
CA THR A 46 -9.13 -7.15 9.24
C THR A 46 -9.77 -7.86 10.45
N LYS A 47 -9.32 -7.57 11.67
CA LYS A 47 -9.95 -8.10 12.90
C LYS A 47 -11.41 -7.67 13.01
N ARG A 48 -11.71 -6.39 12.80
CA ARG A 48 -13.09 -5.88 12.78
C ARG A 48 -13.93 -6.60 11.72
N ASP A 49 -13.39 -6.78 10.52
CA ASP A 49 -14.10 -7.50 9.45
C ASP A 49 -14.41 -8.95 9.81
N ILE A 50 -13.49 -9.66 10.46
CA ILE A 50 -13.74 -11.05 10.92
C ILE A 50 -14.88 -11.08 11.95
N VAL A 51 -14.90 -10.15 12.88
CA VAL A 51 -15.97 -10.04 13.89
C VAL A 51 -17.30 -9.71 13.21
N ASP A 52 -17.31 -8.68 12.36
CA ASP A 52 -18.53 -8.15 11.75
C ASP A 52 -19.19 -9.13 10.78
N PHE A 53 -18.39 -9.76 9.91
CA PHE A 53 -18.90 -10.64 8.86
C PHE A 53 -19.12 -12.08 9.32
N PHE A 54 -18.32 -12.57 10.27
CA PHE A 54 -18.35 -13.98 10.68
C PHE A 54 -18.83 -14.20 12.10
N GLY A 55 -19.03 -13.15 12.90
CA GLY A 55 -19.47 -13.25 14.30
C GLY A 55 -18.49 -14.01 15.20
N ILE A 56 -17.19 -13.95 14.88
CA ILE A 56 -16.16 -14.61 15.66
C ILE A 56 -15.86 -13.80 16.93
N ASP A 57 -15.69 -14.50 18.05
CA ASP A 57 -15.32 -13.89 19.33
C ASP A 57 -13.99 -13.12 19.18
N PRO A 58 -13.94 -11.81 19.47
CA PRO A 58 -12.72 -11.00 19.39
C PRO A 58 -11.53 -11.55 20.21
N SER A 59 -11.79 -12.30 21.31
CA SER A 59 -10.75 -12.91 22.13
C SER A 59 -9.98 -14.03 21.43
N LYS A 60 -10.55 -14.57 20.35
CA LYS A 60 -9.94 -15.58 19.49
C LYS A 60 -8.99 -14.96 18.45
N ILE A 61 -9.08 -13.63 18.24
CA ILE A 61 -8.40 -12.92 17.16
C ILE A 61 -7.27 -12.07 17.73
N GLU A 62 -6.07 -12.34 17.29
CA GLU A 62 -4.88 -11.56 17.63
C GLU A 62 -4.40 -10.79 16.39
N VAL A 63 -4.06 -9.51 16.57
CA VAL A 63 -3.53 -8.71 15.48
C VAL A 63 -2.01 -8.82 15.47
N ILE A 64 -1.48 -9.40 14.41
CA ILE A 64 -0.04 -9.46 14.14
C ILE A 64 0.18 -8.89 12.75
N TYR A 65 0.78 -7.72 12.71
CA TYR A 65 1.01 -6.98 11.47
C TYR A 65 1.96 -7.71 10.51
N GLN A 66 2.05 -7.21 9.29
CA GLN A 66 3.00 -7.68 8.29
C GLN A 66 4.22 -6.76 8.24
N GLY A 67 5.37 -7.32 7.91
CA GLY A 67 6.60 -6.57 7.62
C GLY A 67 6.88 -6.45 6.14
N CYS A 68 7.86 -5.65 5.78
CA CYS A 68 8.44 -5.61 4.44
C CYS A 68 9.83 -6.26 4.41
N GLY A 69 10.39 -6.44 3.20
CA GLY A 69 11.72 -7.01 3.03
C GLY A 69 12.81 -6.12 3.64
N GLU A 70 13.82 -6.71 4.27
CA GLU A 70 14.95 -5.99 4.89
C GLU A 70 15.69 -5.05 3.93
N MET A 71 15.66 -5.34 2.64
CA MET A 71 16.29 -4.52 1.60
C MET A 71 15.75 -3.08 1.55
N PHE A 72 14.52 -2.82 2.01
CA PHE A 72 13.95 -1.46 2.05
C PHE A 72 14.55 -0.61 3.18
N ALA A 73 15.16 -1.23 4.19
CA ALA A 73 15.86 -0.53 5.26
C ALA A 73 17.36 -0.34 4.97
N GLN A 74 17.89 -0.93 3.89
CA GLN A 74 19.28 -0.80 3.50
C GLN A 74 19.56 0.56 2.85
N GLU A 75 20.81 1.01 2.97
CA GLU A 75 21.25 2.21 2.28
C GLU A 75 21.31 1.97 0.77
N ILE A 76 20.67 2.86 0.01
CA ILE A 76 20.66 2.82 -1.45
C ILE A 76 21.76 3.74 -1.94
N THR A 77 22.75 3.18 -2.66
CA THR A 77 23.86 3.96 -3.19
C THR A 77 23.39 4.87 -4.33
N GLU A 78 24.10 5.99 -4.54
CA GLU A 78 23.83 6.87 -5.68
C GLU A 78 24.04 6.13 -7.02
N ALA A 79 24.99 5.19 -7.08
CA ALA A 79 25.22 4.35 -8.26
C ALA A 79 24.00 3.48 -8.59
N ASP A 80 23.37 2.86 -7.58
CA ASP A 80 22.13 2.08 -7.76
C ASP A 80 20.98 2.96 -8.22
N ALA A 81 20.84 4.14 -7.63
CA ALA A 81 19.81 5.10 -7.99
C ALA A 81 19.95 5.59 -9.45
N ILE A 82 21.18 5.84 -9.91
CA ILE A 82 21.48 6.22 -11.30
C ILE A 82 21.18 5.05 -12.24
N ARG A 83 21.68 3.84 -11.93
CA ARG A 83 21.44 2.63 -12.71
C ARG A 83 19.95 2.38 -12.91
N VAL A 84 19.18 2.35 -11.83
CA VAL A 84 17.75 2.08 -11.85
C VAL A 84 16.98 3.15 -12.64
N ARG A 85 17.38 4.43 -12.49
CA ARG A 85 16.79 5.51 -13.29
C ARG A 85 17.02 5.32 -14.78
N GLN A 86 18.22 4.91 -15.19
CA GLN A 86 18.55 4.66 -16.61
C GLN A 86 17.84 3.42 -17.14
N GLU A 87 17.84 2.33 -16.38
CA GLU A 87 17.26 1.05 -16.77
C GLU A 87 15.75 1.14 -17.00
N TYR A 88 15.04 1.86 -16.12
CA TYR A 88 13.58 2.02 -16.21
C TYR A 88 13.16 3.34 -16.88
N ASN A 89 14.10 4.10 -17.43
CA ASN A 89 13.85 5.39 -18.07
C ASN A 89 12.96 6.31 -17.22
N LEU A 90 13.33 6.48 -15.94
CA LEU A 90 12.52 7.24 -14.99
C LEU A 90 12.62 8.74 -15.23
N PRO A 91 11.53 9.49 -15.05
CA PRO A 91 11.54 10.95 -15.08
C PRO A 91 12.37 11.53 -13.91
N LEU A 92 12.67 12.81 -13.97
CA LEU A 92 13.41 13.50 -12.92
C LEU A 92 12.60 13.64 -11.62
N ARG A 93 11.32 13.96 -11.78
CA ARG A 93 10.40 14.23 -10.68
C ARG A 93 9.16 13.36 -10.83
N TYR A 94 8.87 12.55 -9.83
CA TYR A 94 7.69 11.68 -9.87
C TYR A 94 7.17 11.34 -8.48
N MET A 95 5.88 11.11 -8.42
CA MET A 95 5.25 10.34 -7.36
C MET A 95 5.13 8.88 -7.79
N ILE A 96 5.19 7.94 -6.85
CA ILE A 96 5.16 6.51 -7.13
C ILE A 96 3.94 5.83 -6.50
N THR A 97 3.37 4.87 -7.21
CA THR A 97 2.42 3.90 -6.66
C THR A 97 2.83 2.48 -7.01
N VAL A 98 2.63 1.53 -6.09
CA VAL A 98 3.12 0.14 -6.26
C VAL A 98 2.01 -0.87 -5.93
N GLY A 99 1.85 -1.86 -6.82
CA GLY A 99 0.90 -2.97 -6.66
C GLY A 99 0.22 -3.32 -7.97
N THR A 100 -0.56 -4.41 -8.00
CA THR A 100 -1.34 -4.78 -9.19
C THR A 100 -2.25 -3.63 -9.59
N LEU A 101 -2.22 -3.21 -10.87
CA LEU A 101 -2.97 -2.06 -11.37
C LEU A 101 -4.43 -2.46 -11.62
N GLU A 102 -5.20 -2.58 -10.54
CA GLU A 102 -6.61 -2.97 -10.51
C GLU A 102 -7.49 -1.86 -9.94
N SER A 103 -8.79 -1.90 -10.21
CA SER A 103 -9.74 -0.83 -9.86
C SER A 103 -9.75 -0.50 -8.36
N ARG A 104 -9.60 -1.49 -7.50
CA ARG A 104 -9.54 -1.30 -6.05
C ARG A 104 -8.35 -0.44 -5.59
N LYS A 105 -7.22 -0.52 -6.30
CA LYS A 105 -6.00 0.28 -6.02
C LYS A 105 -6.06 1.70 -6.58
N ASN A 106 -7.10 1.99 -7.34
CA ASN A 106 -7.50 3.32 -7.75
C ASN A 106 -6.39 4.15 -8.43
N LEU A 107 -5.70 3.51 -9.41
CA LEU A 107 -4.68 4.19 -10.21
C LEU A 107 -5.24 5.47 -10.88
N ARG A 108 -6.55 5.47 -11.22
CA ARG A 108 -7.21 6.61 -11.84
C ARG A 108 -7.08 7.88 -10.99
N GLU A 109 -7.26 7.77 -9.68
CA GLU A 109 -7.14 8.90 -8.75
C GLU A 109 -5.75 9.52 -8.78
N ALA A 110 -4.70 8.68 -8.78
CA ALA A 110 -3.32 9.14 -8.89
C ALA A 110 -3.04 9.82 -10.25
N VAL A 111 -3.66 9.35 -11.34
CA VAL A 111 -3.57 9.98 -12.66
C VAL A 111 -4.31 11.32 -12.68
N GLU A 112 -5.51 11.38 -12.11
CA GLU A 112 -6.32 12.59 -12.06
C GLU A 112 -5.66 13.70 -11.23
N ALA A 113 -4.98 13.34 -10.14
CA ALA A 113 -4.20 14.26 -9.33
C ALA A 113 -3.13 15.01 -10.13
N LEU A 114 -2.60 14.44 -11.23
CA LEU A 114 -1.65 15.12 -12.10
C LEU A 114 -2.22 16.40 -12.76
N LEU A 115 -3.54 16.52 -12.89
CA LEU A 115 -4.18 17.74 -13.43
C LEU A 115 -3.92 18.97 -12.55
N TYR A 116 -3.72 18.76 -11.25
CA TYR A 116 -3.54 19.80 -10.23
C TYR A 116 -2.07 19.95 -9.80
N LEU A 117 -1.17 19.14 -10.36
CA LEU A 117 0.27 19.15 -10.03
C LEU A 117 1.09 19.83 -11.15
N PRO A 118 2.29 20.35 -10.83
CA PRO A 118 3.18 20.96 -11.82
C PRO A 118 3.40 20.06 -13.04
N ALA A 119 3.56 20.65 -14.24
CA ALA A 119 3.65 19.93 -15.50
C ALA A 119 4.85 18.96 -15.58
N ASP A 120 5.91 19.21 -14.81
CA ASP A 120 7.12 18.38 -14.69
C ASP A 120 6.99 17.26 -13.66
N MET A 121 5.87 17.17 -12.92
CA MET A 121 5.57 16.05 -12.04
C MET A 121 4.97 14.90 -12.83
N HIS A 122 5.55 13.72 -12.67
CA HIS A 122 5.11 12.49 -13.33
C HIS A 122 4.56 11.47 -12.31
N LEU A 123 3.87 10.46 -12.81
CA LEU A 123 3.45 9.29 -12.05
C LEU A 123 4.21 8.05 -12.55
N VAL A 124 4.89 7.37 -11.66
CA VAL A 124 5.46 6.04 -11.89
C VAL A 124 4.57 5.01 -11.20
N ALA A 125 3.91 4.15 -11.98
CA ALA A 125 3.06 3.09 -11.48
C ALA A 125 3.72 1.73 -11.72
N VAL A 126 4.09 1.06 -10.63
CA VAL A 126 4.79 -0.22 -10.66
C VAL A 126 3.82 -1.35 -10.36
N GLY A 127 3.68 -2.29 -11.29
CA GLY A 127 2.85 -3.47 -11.05
C GLY A 127 2.30 -4.11 -12.30
N ARG A 128 1.63 -5.24 -12.10
CA ARG A 128 1.01 -6.00 -13.21
C ARG A 128 -0.18 -5.22 -13.76
N ALA A 129 -0.22 -5.06 -15.08
CA ALA A 129 -1.38 -4.51 -15.78
C ALA A 129 -2.60 -5.43 -15.69
N THR A 130 -3.76 -4.81 -15.72
CA THR A 130 -5.07 -5.48 -15.84
C THR A 130 -5.91 -4.74 -16.88
N PRO A 131 -7.10 -5.22 -17.28
CA PRO A 131 -7.98 -4.46 -18.18
C PRO A 131 -8.32 -3.05 -17.68
N TYR A 132 -8.38 -2.85 -16.36
CA TYR A 132 -8.54 -1.52 -15.75
C TYR A 132 -7.41 -0.55 -16.13
N THR A 133 -6.19 -1.03 -16.33
CA THR A 133 -5.06 -0.19 -16.74
C THR A 133 -5.33 0.48 -18.08
N GLU A 134 -5.95 -0.24 -19.03
CA GLU A 134 -6.32 0.31 -20.35
C GLU A 134 -7.40 1.39 -20.24
N GLU A 135 -8.36 1.23 -19.33
CA GLU A 135 -9.38 2.24 -19.04
C GLU A 135 -8.75 3.53 -18.50
N VAL A 136 -7.84 3.40 -17.55
CA VAL A 136 -7.12 4.53 -16.98
C VAL A 136 -6.26 5.24 -18.03
N MET A 137 -5.57 4.49 -18.91
CA MET A 137 -4.75 5.09 -19.95
C MET A 137 -5.59 5.77 -21.04
N ARG A 138 -6.79 5.28 -21.34
CA ARG A 138 -7.75 6.00 -22.22
C ARG A 138 -8.19 7.33 -21.60
N TYR A 139 -8.51 7.33 -20.31
CA TYR A 139 -8.81 8.56 -19.59
C TYR A 139 -7.62 9.54 -19.61
N ALA A 140 -6.42 9.04 -19.31
CA ALA A 140 -5.20 9.85 -19.34
C ALA A 140 -4.96 10.50 -20.72
N ALA A 141 -5.23 9.76 -21.81
CA ALA A 141 -5.12 10.29 -23.17
C ALA A 141 -6.14 11.42 -23.45
N GLN A 142 -7.38 11.28 -22.97
CA GLN A 142 -8.40 12.31 -23.08
C GLN A 142 -8.02 13.58 -22.32
N GLN A 143 -7.28 13.45 -21.21
CA GLN A 143 -6.80 14.56 -20.39
C GLN A 143 -5.42 15.11 -20.83
N GLY A 144 -4.79 14.53 -21.85
CA GLY A 144 -3.46 14.94 -22.31
C GLY A 144 -2.31 14.56 -21.35
N LEU A 145 -2.53 13.58 -20.47
CA LEU A 145 -1.59 13.19 -19.41
C LEU A 145 -0.68 12.01 -19.77
N THR A 146 -0.84 11.40 -20.94
CA THR A 146 -0.15 10.14 -21.30
C THR A 146 1.37 10.23 -21.15
N SER A 147 1.98 11.37 -21.52
CA SER A 147 3.44 11.57 -21.43
C SER A 147 3.96 11.70 -20.00
N ARG A 148 3.06 11.90 -19.02
CA ARG A 148 3.40 12.06 -17.60
C ARG A 148 3.21 10.76 -16.81
N ILE A 149 2.82 9.64 -17.45
CA ILE A 149 2.54 8.37 -16.80
C ILE A 149 3.52 7.32 -17.29
N HIS A 150 4.20 6.66 -16.36
CA HIS A 150 5.18 5.61 -16.61
C HIS A 150 4.71 4.32 -15.95
N LEU A 151 4.29 3.34 -16.78
CA LEU A 151 3.83 2.03 -16.31
C LEU A 151 4.99 1.04 -16.34
N LEU A 152 5.38 0.51 -15.19
CA LEU A 152 6.48 -0.44 -15.05
C LEU A 152 5.93 -1.81 -14.63
N HIS A 153 5.86 -2.75 -15.59
CA HIS A 153 5.25 -4.06 -15.37
C HIS A 153 6.24 -5.16 -14.95
N LYS A 154 7.54 -4.93 -15.15
CA LYS A 154 8.61 -5.90 -14.90
C LYS A 154 9.77 -5.22 -14.20
N VAL A 155 9.53 -4.84 -12.95
CA VAL A 155 10.57 -4.31 -12.07
C VAL A 155 11.16 -5.47 -11.29
N ALA A 156 12.49 -5.56 -11.27
CA ALA A 156 13.17 -6.52 -10.40
C ALA A 156 12.95 -6.10 -8.93
N TYR A 157 12.62 -7.07 -8.06
CA TYR A 157 12.26 -6.75 -6.67
C TYR A 157 13.36 -5.98 -5.94
N HIS A 158 14.62 -6.32 -6.22
CA HIS A 158 15.78 -5.64 -5.62
C HIS A 158 15.99 -4.20 -6.10
N ASP A 159 15.36 -3.77 -7.21
CA ASP A 159 15.41 -2.40 -7.70
C ASP A 159 14.32 -1.49 -7.09
N LEU A 160 13.29 -2.10 -6.52
CA LEU A 160 12.14 -1.36 -5.99
C LEU A 160 12.53 -0.32 -4.91
N PRO A 161 13.47 -0.60 -3.96
CA PRO A 161 13.92 0.42 -3.02
C PRO A 161 14.50 1.67 -3.69
N ALA A 162 15.26 1.51 -4.79
CA ALA A 162 15.82 2.63 -5.52
C ALA A 162 14.75 3.44 -6.27
N LEU A 163 13.69 2.79 -6.78
CA LEU A 163 12.54 3.49 -7.35
C LEU A 163 11.82 4.34 -6.28
N TYR A 164 11.60 3.79 -5.08
CA TYR A 164 11.03 4.57 -3.99
C TYR A 164 11.95 5.75 -3.63
N LYS A 165 13.24 5.50 -3.44
CA LYS A 165 14.20 6.53 -2.98
C LYS A 165 14.26 7.75 -3.87
N ARG A 166 13.98 7.61 -5.16
CA ARG A 166 14.00 8.69 -6.15
C ARG A 166 12.65 9.39 -6.33
N ALA A 167 11.59 8.86 -5.74
CA ALA A 167 10.28 9.47 -5.77
C ALA A 167 10.19 10.66 -4.78
N GLU A 168 9.45 11.69 -5.14
CA GLU A 168 9.14 12.82 -4.25
C GLU A 168 8.18 12.38 -3.14
N ALA A 169 7.25 11.48 -3.45
CA ALA A 169 6.31 10.89 -2.50
C ALA A 169 5.76 9.57 -3.05
N MET A 170 5.34 8.69 -2.15
CA MET A 170 4.44 7.59 -2.50
C MET A 170 3.00 8.04 -2.38
N VAL A 171 2.17 7.70 -3.37
CA VAL A 171 0.71 7.86 -3.32
C VAL A 171 0.03 6.49 -3.34
N TYR A 172 -0.91 6.28 -2.43
CA TYR A 172 -1.59 4.98 -2.31
C TYR A 172 -3.11 5.17 -2.08
N PRO A 173 -3.83 5.59 -3.13
CA PRO A 173 -5.25 5.95 -3.05
C PRO A 173 -6.19 4.74 -3.08
N SER A 174 -5.75 3.57 -2.58
CA SER A 174 -6.55 2.34 -2.57
C SER A 174 -7.83 2.50 -1.78
N TYR A 175 -8.95 2.04 -2.31
CA TYR A 175 -10.23 2.01 -1.60
C TYR A 175 -10.16 1.13 -0.35
N PHE A 176 -9.49 0.00 -0.45
CA PHE A 176 -9.36 -0.93 0.68
C PHE A 176 -8.20 -1.91 0.50
N GLU A 177 -7.52 -2.20 1.61
CA GLU A 177 -6.44 -3.18 1.71
C GLU A 177 -6.58 -4.02 2.97
N GLY A 178 -5.87 -5.15 3.03
CA GLY A 178 -5.75 -5.92 4.26
C GLY A 178 -4.76 -5.31 5.25
N PHE A 179 -3.67 -4.69 4.72
CA PHE A 179 -2.69 -3.96 5.54
C PHE A 179 -2.10 -2.76 4.80
N GLY A 180 -1.16 -2.93 3.87
CA GLY A 180 -0.51 -1.82 3.16
C GLY A 180 1.00 -1.95 3.13
N ILE A 181 1.51 -3.13 2.77
CA ILE A 181 2.96 -3.40 2.66
C ILE A 181 3.69 -2.32 1.85
N PRO A 182 3.20 -1.85 0.68
CA PRO A 182 3.90 -0.80 -0.06
C PRO A 182 4.09 0.50 0.71
N ILE A 183 3.20 0.83 1.65
CA ILE A 183 3.36 2.01 2.52
C ILE A 183 4.57 1.84 3.43
N ILE A 184 4.68 0.67 4.10
CA ILE A 184 5.82 0.42 4.99
C ILE A 184 7.14 0.26 4.22
N GLU A 185 7.11 -0.21 2.97
CA GLU A 185 8.27 -0.20 2.07
C GLU A 185 8.75 1.24 1.80
N ALA A 186 7.86 2.13 1.39
CA ALA A 186 8.17 3.54 1.12
C ALA A 186 8.71 4.26 2.36
N MET A 187 8.08 4.05 3.52
CA MET A 187 8.51 4.64 4.79
C MET A 187 9.87 4.08 5.25
N SER A 188 10.14 2.80 5.04
CA SER A 188 11.45 2.19 5.34
C SER A 188 12.57 2.81 4.52
N VAL A 189 12.31 3.10 3.25
CA VAL A 189 13.25 3.84 2.38
C VAL A 189 13.39 5.31 2.80
N GLY A 190 12.39 5.85 3.48
CA GLY A 190 12.36 7.21 4.00
C GLY A 190 11.86 8.23 2.97
N ILE A 191 10.76 7.94 2.31
CA ILE A 191 10.02 8.90 1.50
C ILE A 191 8.64 9.19 2.12
N PRO A 192 8.10 10.41 1.93
CA PRO A 192 6.76 10.75 2.39
C PRO A 192 5.69 9.90 1.74
N VAL A 193 4.61 9.65 2.47
CA VAL A 193 3.46 8.86 2.02
C VAL A 193 2.18 9.69 2.08
N VAL A 194 1.40 9.64 1.00
CA VAL A 194 -0.01 10.09 0.95
C VAL A 194 -0.87 8.88 0.64
N ALA A 195 -1.76 8.49 1.55
CA ALA A 195 -2.60 7.31 1.41
C ALA A 195 -4.09 7.68 1.52
N ALA A 196 -4.96 6.75 1.10
CA ALA A 196 -6.39 6.91 1.31
C ALA A 196 -6.75 6.66 2.78
N THR A 197 -7.78 7.37 3.28
CA THR A 197 -8.39 7.15 4.58
C THR A 197 -9.48 6.05 4.52
N GLY A 198 -9.94 5.59 5.67
CA GLY A 198 -11.10 4.71 5.80
C GLY A 198 -10.83 3.20 5.70
N SER A 199 -9.56 2.79 5.74
CA SER A 199 -9.15 1.38 5.76
C SER A 199 -8.00 1.12 6.74
N CYS A 200 -7.27 0.02 6.56
CA CYS A 200 -6.06 -0.29 7.34
C CYS A 200 -4.83 0.56 6.96
N LEU A 201 -4.92 1.43 5.97
CA LEU A 201 -3.78 2.21 5.49
C LEU A 201 -3.26 3.20 6.55
N GLU A 202 -4.14 3.68 7.43
CA GLU A 202 -3.79 4.52 8.58
C GLU A 202 -2.99 3.72 9.63
N GLU A 203 -3.28 2.41 9.76
CA GLU A 203 -2.50 1.51 10.63
C GLU A 203 -1.09 1.26 10.05
N ALA A 204 -0.96 1.17 8.73
CA ALA A 204 0.32 0.95 8.06
C ALA A 204 1.17 2.23 8.01
N GLY A 205 0.56 3.38 7.71
CA GLY A 205 1.26 4.64 7.48
C GLY A 205 1.47 5.50 8.74
N GLY A 206 0.67 5.24 9.80
CA GLY A 206 0.82 5.95 11.09
C GLY A 206 0.64 7.47 11.00
N PRO A 207 0.98 8.19 12.07
CA PRO A 207 0.74 9.63 12.16
C PRO A 207 1.67 10.49 11.29
N GLY A 208 2.77 9.93 10.79
CA GLY A 208 3.74 10.61 9.93
C GLY A 208 3.35 10.63 8.44
N SER A 209 2.20 10.07 8.06
CA SER A 209 1.68 10.08 6.69
C SER A 209 0.51 11.06 6.53
N LEU A 210 0.23 11.48 5.30
CA LEU A 210 -0.96 12.27 4.98
C LEU A 210 -2.07 11.36 4.46
N TYR A 211 -3.32 11.70 4.80
CA TYR A 211 -4.48 10.89 4.42
C TYR A 211 -5.54 11.75 3.75
N VAL A 212 -6.11 11.21 2.66
CA VAL A 212 -7.13 11.88 1.86
C VAL A 212 -8.25 10.90 1.50
N SER A 213 -9.42 11.42 1.11
CA SER A 213 -10.45 10.55 0.55
C SER A 213 -9.96 9.86 -0.73
N PRO A 214 -10.27 8.56 -0.95
CA PRO A 214 -9.91 7.87 -2.19
C PRO A 214 -10.64 8.38 -3.43
N ASP A 215 -11.65 9.26 -3.26
CA ASP A 215 -12.43 9.87 -4.33
C ASP A 215 -12.18 11.39 -4.44
N ASP A 216 -10.98 11.87 -4.04
CA ASP A 216 -10.64 13.29 -4.03
C ASP A 216 -9.22 13.53 -4.58
N ALA A 217 -9.12 13.57 -5.91
CA ALA A 217 -7.86 13.79 -6.63
C ALA A 217 -7.24 15.17 -6.33
N GLU A 218 -8.08 16.18 -6.07
CA GLU A 218 -7.61 17.52 -5.72
C GLU A 218 -6.96 17.52 -4.33
N ALA A 219 -7.57 16.87 -3.34
CA ALA A 219 -6.97 16.69 -2.02
C ALA A 219 -5.68 15.87 -2.08
N LEU A 220 -5.63 14.82 -2.91
CA LEU A 220 -4.41 14.05 -3.15
C LEU A 220 -3.30 14.94 -3.70
N ALA A 221 -3.60 15.73 -4.73
CA ALA A 221 -2.65 16.66 -5.32
C ALA A 221 -2.23 17.77 -4.34
N ALA A 222 -3.15 18.29 -3.52
CA ALA A 222 -2.84 19.27 -2.50
C ALA A 222 -1.88 18.69 -1.43
N ALA A 223 -2.10 17.45 -0.99
CA ALA A 223 -1.19 16.76 -0.07
C ALA A 223 0.21 16.56 -0.66
N VAL A 224 0.29 16.11 -1.92
CA VAL A 224 1.58 16.00 -2.64
C VAL A 224 2.23 17.38 -2.78
N SER A 225 1.48 18.41 -3.16
CA SER A 225 2.01 19.78 -3.30
C SER A 225 2.58 20.34 -1.99
N ARG A 226 1.98 20.01 -0.84
CA ARG A 226 2.54 20.37 0.47
C ARG A 226 3.92 19.76 0.67
N ILE A 227 4.08 18.46 0.36
CA ILE A 227 5.36 17.75 0.45
C ILE A 227 6.41 18.39 -0.48
N LEU A 228 6.02 18.75 -1.71
CA LEU A 228 6.92 19.36 -2.69
C LEU A 228 7.41 20.75 -2.30
N ASN A 229 6.55 21.53 -1.66
CA ASN A 229 6.82 22.94 -1.33
C ASN A 229 7.39 23.13 0.08
N ASP A 230 7.27 22.14 0.96
CA ASP A 230 7.73 22.17 2.34
C ASP A 230 8.74 21.04 2.59
N LYS A 231 10.02 21.38 2.45
CA LYS A 231 11.12 20.42 2.65
C LYS A 231 11.28 20.00 4.11
N GLU A 232 10.90 20.84 5.06
CA GLU A 232 10.94 20.51 6.49
C GLU A 232 9.88 19.44 6.78
N LEU A 233 8.65 19.65 6.31
CA LEU A 233 7.58 18.64 6.38
C LEU A 233 8.01 17.32 5.75
N ALA A 234 8.56 17.35 4.53
CA ALA A 234 9.00 16.14 3.84
C ALA A 234 10.07 15.37 4.63
N ALA A 235 11.04 16.10 5.21
CA ALA A 235 12.08 15.51 6.04
C ALA A 235 11.52 14.94 7.35
N GLU A 236 10.62 15.65 8.00
CA GLU A 236 9.94 15.19 9.22
C GLU A 236 9.13 13.92 8.96
N MET A 237 8.33 13.88 7.90
CA MET A 237 7.58 12.69 7.48
C MET A 237 8.50 11.49 7.23
N ALA A 238 9.64 11.70 6.58
CA ALA A 238 10.63 10.65 6.32
C ALA A 238 11.23 10.08 7.62
N VAL A 239 11.53 10.93 8.60
CA VAL A 239 12.06 10.52 9.91
C VAL A 239 10.99 9.76 10.70
N GLN A 240 9.81 10.35 10.87
CA GLN A 240 8.69 9.74 11.58
C GLN A 240 8.27 8.41 10.96
N GLY A 241 8.28 8.33 9.61
CA GLY A 241 7.99 7.09 8.90
C GLY A 241 8.98 5.98 9.23
N LYS A 242 10.28 6.28 9.19
CA LYS A 242 11.34 5.30 9.53
C LYS A 242 11.26 4.82 10.98
N GLU A 243 10.92 5.69 11.91
CA GLU A 243 10.69 5.30 13.31
C GLU A 243 9.45 4.41 13.44
N TYR A 244 8.36 4.81 12.79
CA TYR A 244 7.09 4.10 12.90
C TYR A 244 7.15 2.68 12.37
N VAL A 245 7.86 2.42 11.26
CA VAL A 245 7.96 1.09 10.65
C VAL A 245 8.73 0.08 11.49
N GLN A 246 9.52 0.50 12.50
CA GLN A 246 10.24 -0.41 13.38
C GLN A 246 9.30 -1.38 14.10
N ARG A 247 8.06 -0.99 14.35
CA ARG A 247 7.02 -1.86 14.93
C ARG A 247 6.62 -3.03 14.02
N PHE A 248 6.97 -2.98 12.75
CA PHE A 248 6.71 -4.00 11.74
C PHE A 248 7.98 -4.79 11.38
N SER A 249 9.03 -4.68 12.19
CA SER A 249 10.26 -5.44 11.97
C SER A 249 10.01 -6.95 12.13
N LYS A 250 10.85 -7.74 11.45
CA LYS A 250 10.73 -9.21 11.51
C LYS A 250 10.89 -9.75 12.93
N GLU A 251 11.72 -9.11 13.75
CA GLU A 251 11.96 -9.48 15.13
C GLU A 251 10.70 -9.31 15.98
N VAL A 252 10.01 -8.18 15.82
CA VAL A 252 8.74 -7.89 16.53
C VAL A 252 7.68 -8.89 16.10
N ILE A 253 7.49 -9.08 14.79
CA ILE A 253 6.48 -10.00 14.26
C ILE A 253 6.76 -11.45 14.67
N ALA A 254 8.02 -11.90 14.58
CA ALA A 254 8.41 -13.24 14.97
C ALA A 254 8.18 -13.47 16.49
N SER A 255 8.53 -12.49 17.33
CA SER A 255 8.27 -12.56 18.77
C SER A 255 6.79 -12.69 19.10
N GLN A 256 5.92 -11.91 18.42
CA GLN A 256 4.47 -11.99 18.60
C GLN A 256 3.92 -13.36 18.17
N LEU A 257 4.38 -13.88 17.02
CA LEU A 257 3.97 -15.21 16.55
C LEU A 257 4.42 -16.33 17.49
N LEU A 258 5.65 -16.28 17.99
CA LEU A 258 6.15 -17.26 18.95
C LEU A 258 5.34 -17.21 20.25
N SER A 259 5.08 -16.03 20.80
CA SER A 259 4.24 -15.86 22.00
C SER A 259 2.82 -16.41 21.79
N LEU A 260 2.25 -16.21 20.60
CA LEU A 260 0.95 -16.79 20.24
C LEU A 260 1.01 -18.32 20.26
N TYR A 261 2.04 -18.93 19.65
CA TYR A 261 2.19 -20.38 19.61
C TYR A 261 2.44 -20.98 20.99
N ASP A 262 3.26 -20.34 21.81
CA ASP A 262 3.52 -20.78 23.20
C ASP A 262 2.24 -20.75 24.04
N SER A 263 1.32 -19.81 23.78
CA SER A 263 0.03 -19.74 24.47
C SER A 263 -0.94 -20.89 24.14
N LEU A 264 -0.62 -21.70 23.13
CA LEU A 264 -1.43 -22.83 22.68
C LEU A 264 -0.88 -24.20 23.14
N LEU A 265 0.30 -24.21 23.76
CA LEU A 265 0.92 -25.42 24.32
C LEU A 265 0.51 -25.61 25.76
#